data_ec403a4436f07c54ba1fdc3980950a7a
#
_entry.id   ec403a4436f07c54ba1fdc3980950a7a
#
_cell.length_a   1.000
_cell.length_b   1.000
_cell.length_c   1.000
_cell.angle_alpha   90.00
_cell.angle_beta   90.00
_cell.angle_gamma   90.00
#
_symmetry.space_group_name_H-M   'P 1'
#
loop_
_entity.id
_entity.type
_entity.pdbx_description
1 polymer ?
#
loop_
_entity_poly.entity_id
_entity_poly.type
_entity_poly.pdbx_seq_one_letter_code
_entity_poly.pdbx_strand_id
1 'polypeptide(L)'
;MRVMVFAKADENSNAIDFTAPPTPEALEAFAAMDRFNEDLVAAGVLVAAAGLKPTAEGKRIVAEGSERLIFDGPFTETREVIAGFSIWEVNDMDEAIAWAKRAPNPMPGTKATIEIRPFFEAADLGEFVSAEDLATPREGERGKLGVA
;
A
#
# COMPACT_ATOMS: atom_id res chain seq x y z
N MET A 1 13.18 1.44 -10.75
CA MET A 1 11.85 2.09 -10.65
C MET A 1 11.19 1.68 -9.34
N ARG A 2 10.71 2.63 -8.59
CA ARG A 2 9.92 2.35 -7.38
C ARG A 2 8.43 2.42 -7.70
N VAL A 3 7.67 1.50 -7.12
CA VAL A 3 6.23 1.47 -7.26
C VAL A 3 5.55 1.33 -5.90
N MET A 4 4.39 1.96 -5.75
CA MET A 4 3.45 1.69 -4.68
C MET A 4 2.48 0.62 -5.15
N VAL A 5 2.30 -0.38 -4.34
CA VAL A 5 1.36 -1.49 -4.59
C VAL A 5 0.29 -1.45 -3.51
N PHE A 6 -0.94 -1.21 -3.92
CA PHE A 6 -2.10 -1.17 -3.02
C PHE A 6 -2.86 -2.49 -3.08
N ALA A 7 -3.08 -3.08 -1.93
CA ALA A 7 -4.05 -4.15 -1.77
C ALA A 7 -5.42 -3.50 -1.47
N LYS A 8 -6.36 -3.66 -2.40
CA LYS A 8 -7.72 -3.10 -2.29
C LYS A 8 -8.71 -4.21 -2.07
N ALA A 9 -9.65 -3.98 -1.18
CA ALA A 9 -10.70 -4.92 -0.85
C ALA A 9 -12.05 -4.21 -0.78
N ASP A 10 -13.12 -4.98 -0.82
CA ASP A 10 -14.47 -4.47 -0.55
C ASP A 10 -14.60 -4.22 0.96
N GLU A 11 -15.14 -3.07 1.35
CA GLU A 11 -15.30 -2.71 2.76
C GLU A 11 -16.15 -3.73 3.53
N ASN A 12 -17.12 -4.35 2.88
CA ASN A 12 -17.97 -5.39 3.49
C ASN A 12 -17.24 -6.74 3.65
N SER A 13 -16.20 -6.99 2.86
CA SER A 13 -15.39 -8.22 2.93
C SER A 13 -14.20 -8.10 3.88
N ASN A 14 -13.91 -6.89 4.38
CA ASN A 14 -12.69 -6.56 5.09
C ASN A 14 -12.76 -6.65 6.60
N ALA A 15 -13.87 -7.09 7.14
CA ALA A 15 -13.98 -7.28 8.58
C ALA A 15 -13.34 -8.60 8.99
N ILE A 16 -12.00 -8.71 8.90
CA ILE A 16 -11.33 -9.69 9.75
C ILE A 16 -11.57 -9.21 11.18
N ASP A 17 -12.39 -9.94 11.88
CA ASP A 17 -12.59 -9.69 13.31
C ASP A 17 -11.36 -10.18 14.08
N PHE A 18 -10.44 -9.26 14.31
CA PHE A 18 -9.24 -9.57 15.10
C PHE A 18 -9.53 -9.81 16.58
N THR A 19 -10.78 -9.66 17.03
CA THR A 19 -11.19 -9.98 18.39
C THR A 19 -11.63 -11.44 18.54
N ALA A 20 -12.00 -12.08 17.42
CA ALA A 20 -12.32 -13.51 17.38
C ALA A 20 -11.07 -14.36 17.12
N PRO A 21 -11.04 -15.63 17.56
CA PRO A 21 -9.97 -16.55 17.19
C PRO A 21 -9.86 -16.69 15.67
N PRO A 22 -8.64 -16.67 15.10
CA PRO A 22 -8.48 -16.78 13.66
C PRO A 22 -8.94 -18.16 13.16
N THR A 23 -9.61 -18.18 11.99
CA THR A 23 -9.95 -19.45 11.32
C THR A 23 -8.70 -20.08 10.69
N PRO A 24 -8.70 -21.41 10.44
CA PRO A 24 -7.60 -22.06 9.73
C PRO A 24 -7.33 -21.42 8.35
N GLU A 25 -8.36 -21.00 7.63
CA GLU A 25 -8.25 -20.33 6.34
C GLU A 25 -7.59 -18.97 6.46
N ALA A 26 -7.93 -18.20 7.49
CA ALA A 26 -7.29 -16.92 7.78
C ALA A 26 -5.81 -17.08 8.11
N LEU A 27 -5.47 -18.07 8.95
CA LEU A 27 -4.08 -18.38 9.31
C LEU A 27 -3.27 -18.77 8.06
N GLU A 28 -3.83 -19.60 7.17
CA GLU A 28 -3.15 -19.97 5.93
C GLU A 28 -2.98 -18.78 4.98
N ALA A 29 -3.98 -17.89 4.87
CA ALA A 29 -3.88 -16.69 4.06
C ALA A 29 -2.75 -15.77 4.57
N PHE A 30 -2.64 -15.58 5.88
CA PHE A 30 -1.53 -14.82 6.48
C PHE A 30 -0.18 -15.49 6.23
N ALA A 31 -0.08 -16.80 6.41
CA ALA A 31 1.15 -17.55 6.15
C ALA A 31 1.56 -17.48 4.66
N ALA A 32 0.60 -17.52 3.74
CA ALA A 32 0.88 -17.38 2.32
C ALA A 32 1.40 -15.97 1.97
N MET A 33 0.82 -14.94 2.59
CA MET A 33 1.30 -13.56 2.42
C MET A 33 2.70 -13.38 2.98
N ASP A 34 2.98 -13.96 4.14
CA ASP A 34 4.29 -13.89 4.77
C ASP A 34 5.37 -14.55 3.88
N ARG A 35 5.11 -15.76 3.37
CA ARG A 35 5.99 -16.42 2.39
C ARG A 35 6.23 -15.57 1.13
N PHE A 36 5.18 -14.93 0.62
CA PHE A 36 5.31 -14.03 -0.53
C PHE A 36 6.17 -12.81 -0.22
N ASN A 37 6.01 -12.22 0.96
CA ASN A 37 6.87 -11.11 1.40
C ASN A 37 8.32 -11.55 1.57
N GLU A 38 8.58 -12.76 2.08
CA GLU A 38 9.93 -13.33 2.16
C GLU A 38 10.56 -13.49 0.78
N ASP A 39 9.79 -13.95 -0.22
CA ASP A 39 10.26 -14.03 -1.61
C ASP A 39 10.65 -12.65 -2.16
N LEU A 40 9.83 -11.63 -1.91
CA LEU A 40 10.12 -10.25 -2.32
C LEU A 40 11.37 -9.68 -1.63
N VAL A 41 11.55 -9.98 -0.35
CA VAL A 41 12.75 -9.59 0.41
C VAL A 41 13.99 -10.30 -0.15
N ALA A 42 13.91 -11.61 -0.38
CA ALA A 42 15.02 -12.39 -0.91
C ALA A 42 15.42 -11.92 -2.33
N ALA A 43 14.48 -11.45 -3.12
CA ALA A 43 14.73 -10.87 -4.44
C ALA A 43 15.23 -9.41 -4.39
N GLY A 44 15.27 -8.78 -3.22
CA GLY A 44 15.63 -7.37 -3.08
C GLY A 44 14.57 -6.39 -3.60
N VAL A 45 13.34 -6.85 -3.76
CA VAL A 45 12.22 -6.08 -4.34
C VAL A 45 11.47 -5.31 -3.25
N LEU A 46 11.26 -5.89 -2.08
CA LEU A 46 10.48 -5.26 -1.02
C LEU A 46 11.27 -4.16 -0.31
N VAL A 47 10.74 -2.94 -0.35
CA VAL A 47 11.26 -1.79 0.42
C VAL A 47 10.51 -1.62 1.74
N ALA A 48 9.18 -1.68 1.70
CA ALA A 48 8.32 -1.57 2.86
C ALA A 48 6.96 -2.22 2.59
N ALA A 49 6.28 -2.69 3.63
CA ALA A 49 4.91 -3.17 3.55
C ALA A 49 4.19 -2.97 4.88
N ALA A 50 2.90 -2.70 4.83
CA ALA A 50 2.04 -2.65 6.01
C ALA A 50 0.58 -2.94 5.66
N GLY A 51 -0.11 -3.64 6.55
CA GLY A 51 -1.57 -3.72 6.57
C GLY A 51 -2.18 -2.47 7.20
N LEU A 52 -3.40 -2.14 6.82
CA LEU A 52 -4.15 -1.04 7.38
C LEU A 52 -5.34 -1.58 8.18
N LYS A 53 -5.64 -0.93 9.28
CA LYS A 53 -6.84 -1.19 10.06
C LYS A 53 -8.10 -0.81 9.28
N PRO A 54 -9.27 -1.37 9.65
CA PRO A 54 -10.54 -1.00 9.04
C PRO A 54 -10.81 0.51 9.08
N THR A 55 -11.57 1.02 8.10
CA THR A 55 -11.87 2.44 7.99
C THR A 55 -12.61 3.00 9.21
N ALA A 56 -13.30 2.13 9.98
CA ALA A 56 -13.94 2.51 11.24
C ALA A 56 -12.98 3.13 12.28
N GLU A 57 -11.69 2.78 12.22
CA GLU A 57 -10.66 3.36 13.09
C GLU A 57 -9.96 4.58 12.45
N GLY A 58 -10.35 4.91 11.21
CA GLY A 58 -9.74 6.00 10.44
C GLY A 58 -10.48 7.34 10.58
N LYS A 59 -9.84 8.36 10.08
CA LYS A 59 -10.38 9.72 9.94
C LYS A 59 -10.18 10.20 8.51
N ARG A 60 -11.15 10.96 8.02
CA ARG A 60 -11.06 11.64 6.73
C ARG A 60 -11.10 13.14 6.96
N ILE A 61 -10.17 13.86 6.39
CA ILE A 61 -10.11 15.31 6.45
C ILE A 61 -10.38 15.83 5.04
N VAL A 62 -11.40 16.65 4.88
CA VAL A 62 -11.74 17.31 3.62
C VAL A 62 -11.33 18.77 3.70
N ALA A 63 -10.49 19.21 2.77
CA ALA A 63 -10.11 20.60 2.63
C ALA A 63 -11.06 21.30 1.66
N GLU A 64 -11.78 22.30 2.12
CA GLU A 64 -12.66 23.13 1.31
C GLU A 64 -12.34 24.61 1.60
N GLY A 65 -11.68 25.27 0.65
CA GLY A 65 -11.13 26.60 0.90
C GLY A 65 -10.16 26.62 2.07
N SER A 66 -10.41 27.47 3.06
CA SER A 66 -9.65 27.51 4.33
C SER A 66 -10.15 26.52 5.38
N GLU A 67 -11.31 25.90 5.15
CA GLU A 67 -11.91 24.98 6.11
C GLU A 67 -11.30 23.58 6.03
N ARG A 68 -11.38 22.86 7.14
CA ARG A 68 -10.98 21.46 7.27
C ARG A 68 -12.06 20.72 8.01
N LEU A 69 -12.81 19.90 7.25
CA LEU A 69 -13.90 19.08 7.80
C LEU A 69 -13.35 17.71 8.16
N ILE A 70 -13.66 17.25 9.36
CA ILE A 70 -13.19 15.95 9.87
C ILE A 70 -14.36 15.00 9.92
N PHE A 71 -14.23 13.85 9.29
CA PHE A 71 -15.21 12.78 9.28
C PHE A 71 -14.62 11.54 9.94
N ASP A 72 -15.40 10.94 10.83
CA ASP A 72 -15.06 9.64 11.41
C ASP A 72 -15.42 8.51 10.44
N GLY A 73 -14.60 7.46 10.40
CA GLY A 73 -14.99 6.24 9.71
C GLY A 73 -16.13 5.49 10.47
N PRO A 74 -16.75 4.47 9.86
CA PRO A 74 -16.46 3.94 8.54
C PRO A 74 -16.92 4.87 7.40
N PHE A 75 -16.22 4.83 6.25
CA PHE A 75 -16.53 5.66 5.08
C PHE A 75 -17.46 4.89 4.14
N THR A 76 -18.77 5.00 4.36
CA THR A 76 -19.83 4.20 3.71
C THR A 76 -19.93 4.36 2.18
N GLU A 77 -19.33 5.40 1.62
CA GLU A 77 -19.35 5.68 0.18
C GLU A 77 -18.26 4.96 -0.61
N THR A 78 -17.35 4.27 0.09
CA THR A 78 -16.17 3.67 -0.53
C THR A 78 -16.46 2.22 -0.87
N ARG A 79 -16.59 1.92 -2.17
CA ARG A 79 -16.76 0.54 -2.67
C ARG A 79 -15.46 -0.27 -2.62
N GLU A 80 -14.33 0.41 -2.62
CA GLU A 80 -13.01 -0.18 -2.50
C GLU A 80 -12.20 0.58 -1.46
N VAL A 81 -11.66 -0.13 -0.49
CA VAL A 81 -10.76 0.42 0.52
C VAL A 81 -9.35 -0.12 0.34
N ILE A 82 -8.37 0.69 0.66
CA ILE A 82 -6.98 0.24 0.72
C ILE A 82 -6.81 -0.53 2.02
N ALA A 83 -6.65 -1.85 1.93
CA ALA A 83 -6.46 -2.74 3.06
C ALA A 83 -4.98 -2.84 3.50
N GLY A 84 -4.08 -2.49 2.61
CA GLY A 84 -2.64 -2.48 2.86
C GLY A 84 -1.89 -1.93 1.68
N PHE A 85 -0.60 -1.72 1.87
CA PHE A 85 0.29 -1.26 0.82
C PHE A 85 1.67 -1.91 0.94
N SER A 86 2.38 -1.92 -0.17
CA SER A 86 3.82 -2.17 -0.18
C SER A 86 4.53 -1.24 -1.16
N ILE A 87 5.80 -1.02 -0.93
CA ILE A 87 6.69 -0.27 -1.81
C ILE A 87 7.70 -1.28 -2.35
N TRP A 88 7.77 -1.37 -3.68
CA TRP A 88 8.70 -2.26 -4.35
C TRP A 88 9.71 -1.47 -5.18
N GLU A 89 10.92 -1.98 -5.23
CA GLU A 89 11.95 -1.53 -6.17
C GLU A 89 12.13 -2.62 -7.23
N VAL A 90 11.80 -2.29 -8.47
CA VAL A 90 11.78 -3.19 -9.62
C VAL A 90 12.49 -2.54 -10.81
N ASN A 91 12.87 -3.34 -11.80
CA ASN A 91 13.49 -2.81 -13.02
C ASN A 91 12.49 -2.00 -13.86
N ASP A 92 11.27 -2.52 -14.01
CA ASP A 92 10.22 -1.95 -14.83
C ASP A 92 8.82 -2.39 -14.36
N MET A 93 7.78 -1.93 -15.04
CA MET A 93 6.39 -2.27 -14.74
C MET A 93 6.08 -3.74 -15.02
N ASP A 94 6.73 -4.36 -16.01
CA ASP A 94 6.49 -5.76 -16.36
C ASP A 94 6.96 -6.68 -15.22
N GLU A 95 8.08 -6.37 -14.59
CA GLU A 95 8.54 -7.05 -13.40
C GLU A 95 7.56 -6.87 -12.22
N ALA A 96 7.08 -5.64 -12.00
CA ALA A 96 6.07 -5.39 -10.96
C ALA A 96 4.80 -6.22 -11.19
N ILE A 97 4.33 -6.29 -12.43
CA ILE A 97 3.16 -7.10 -12.81
C ILE A 97 3.44 -8.60 -12.59
N ALA A 98 4.62 -9.06 -12.96
CA ALA A 98 5.01 -10.46 -12.76
C ALA A 98 4.99 -10.85 -11.28
N TRP A 99 5.48 -9.99 -10.39
CA TRP A 99 5.40 -10.17 -8.94
C TRP A 99 3.95 -10.13 -8.44
N ALA A 100 3.17 -9.14 -8.86
CA ALA A 100 1.78 -9.00 -8.43
C ALA A 100 0.90 -10.20 -8.79
N LYS A 101 1.16 -10.85 -9.94
CA LYS A 101 0.46 -12.08 -10.35
C LYS A 101 0.75 -13.28 -9.44
N ARG A 102 1.84 -13.26 -8.70
CA ARG A 102 2.20 -14.30 -7.73
C ARG A 102 1.62 -14.04 -6.34
N ALA A 103 1.16 -12.82 -6.09
CA ALA A 103 0.62 -12.44 -4.79
C ALA A 103 -0.59 -13.33 -4.43
N PRO A 104 -0.63 -13.91 -3.23
CA PRO A 104 -1.78 -14.66 -2.78
C PRO A 104 -2.99 -13.73 -2.60
N ASN A 105 -4.20 -14.26 -2.80
CA ASN A 105 -5.40 -13.55 -2.39
C ASN A 105 -5.48 -13.57 -0.85
N PRO A 106 -5.41 -12.41 -0.19
CA PRO A 106 -5.44 -12.34 1.27
C PRO A 106 -6.78 -12.80 1.86
N MET A 107 -7.82 -12.83 1.04
CA MET A 107 -9.18 -13.21 1.45
C MET A 107 -9.77 -14.23 0.47
N PRO A 108 -9.52 -15.53 0.67
CA PRO A 108 -10.05 -16.58 -0.18
C PRO A 108 -11.57 -16.50 -0.32
N GLY A 109 -12.06 -16.68 -1.56
CA GLY A 109 -13.50 -16.60 -1.87
C GLY A 109 -14.03 -15.19 -2.11
N THR A 110 -13.22 -14.16 -1.97
CA THR A 110 -13.58 -12.78 -2.28
C THR A 110 -12.75 -12.22 -3.43
N LYS A 111 -13.23 -11.14 -4.04
CA LYS A 111 -12.46 -10.40 -5.03
C LYS A 111 -11.52 -9.44 -4.32
N ALA A 112 -10.22 -9.59 -4.57
CA ALA A 112 -9.22 -8.60 -4.21
C ALA A 112 -8.65 -7.94 -5.47
N THR A 113 -8.30 -6.68 -5.36
CA THR A 113 -7.69 -5.91 -6.44
C THR A 113 -6.31 -5.42 -6.00
N ILE A 114 -5.32 -5.60 -6.86
CA ILE A 114 -4.00 -5.01 -6.69
C ILE A 114 -3.87 -3.87 -7.68
N GLU A 115 -3.51 -2.70 -7.17
CA GLU A 115 -3.22 -1.52 -7.99
C GLU A 115 -1.76 -1.17 -7.83
N ILE A 116 -1.05 -0.98 -8.96
CA ILE A 116 0.38 -0.64 -8.97
C ILE A 116 0.52 0.77 -9.55
N ARG A 117 1.22 1.65 -8.84
CA ARG A 117 1.47 3.01 -9.29
C ARG A 117 2.95 3.34 -9.14
N PRO A 118 3.63 3.78 -10.22
CA PRO A 118 5.01 4.24 -10.10
C PRO A 118 5.06 5.55 -9.30
N PHE A 119 6.16 5.72 -8.56
CA PHE A 119 6.47 7.01 -7.95
C PHE A 119 6.95 7.99 -9.02
N PHE A 120 6.77 9.26 -8.76
CA PHE A 120 7.50 10.29 -9.49
C PHE A 120 8.99 10.13 -9.22
N GLU A 121 9.77 10.19 -10.27
CA GLU A 121 11.23 10.26 -10.20
C GLU A 121 11.69 11.71 -10.42
N ALA A 122 12.93 12.00 -10.03
CA ALA A 122 13.49 13.34 -10.18
C ALA A 122 13.35 13.92 -11.61
N ALA A 123 13.48 13.05 -12.62
CA ALA A 123 13.35 13.44 -14.01
C ALA A 123 11.91 13.89 -14.38
N ASP A 124 10.90 13.39 -13.69
CA ASP A 124 9.50 13.75 -13.93
C ASP A 124 9.15 15.14 -13.38
N LEU A 125 9.92 15.60 -12.39
CA LEU A 125 9.68 16.85 -11.66
C LEU A 125 10.59 18.01 -12.11
N GLY A 126 11.44 17.80 -13.11
CA GLY A 126 12.56 18.66 -13.49
C GLY A 126 12.26 20.14 -13.77
N GLU A 127 11.01 20.49 -14.09
CA GLU A 127 10.60 21.91 -14.26
C GLU A 127 9.97 22.50 -12.99
N PHE A 128 9.58 21.65 -12.04
CA PHE A 128 8.86 22.07 -10.82
C PHE A 128 9.77 22.12 -9.58
N VAL A 129 10.87 21.36 -9.60
CA VAL A 129 11.79 21.25 -8.46
C VAL A 129 13.22 21.31 -8.98
N SER A 130 14.09 22.11 -8.36
CA SER A 130 15.48 22.21 -8.78
C SER A 130 16.23 20.89 -8.52
N ALA A 131 17.26 20.61 -9.34
CA ALA A 131 18.11 19.45 -9.14
C ALA A 131 18.82 19.49 -7.76
N GLU A 132 19.06 20.68 -7.21
CA GLU A 132 19.64 20.89 -5.90
C GLU A 132 18.66 20.50 -4.78
N ASP A 133 17.37 20.86 -4.92
CA ASP A 133 16.34 20.48 -3.95
C ASP A 133 16.10 18.97 -3.94
N LEU A 134 16.16 18.33 -5.11
CA LEU A 134 16.03 16.88 -5.25
C LEU A 134 17.24 16.11 -4.70
N ALA A 135 18.43 16.72 -4.78
CA ALA A 135 19.67 16.13 -4.30
C ALA A 135 19.86 16.30 -2.79
N THR A 136 19.10 17.22 -2.15
CA THR A 136 19.20 17.47 -0.72
C THR A 136 18.55 16.34 0.08
N PRO A 137 19.31 15.52 0.83
CA PRO A 137 18.72 14.45 1.64
C PRO A 137 17.80 15.06 2.70
N ARG A 138 16.60 14.54 2.82
CA ARG A 138 15.72 14.87 3.94
C ARG A 138 16.26 14.21 5.20
N GLU A 139 16.38 14.96 6.28
CA GLU A 139 16.84 14.46 7.57
C GLU A 139 15.91 13.40 8.15
N GLY A 140 16.48 12.39 8.82
CA GLY A 140 15.78 11.36 9.55
C GLY A 140 15.46 10.08 8.76
N GLU A 141 14.69 9.22 9.36
CA GLU A 141 14.30 7.90 8.82
C GLU A 141 13.56 7.99 7.47
N ARG A 142 12.91 9.11 7.20
CA ARG A 142 12.20 9.37 5.93
C ARG A 142 13.12 9.44 4.73
N GLY A 143 14.37 9.90 4.91
CA GLY A 143 15.36 9.93 3.86
C GLY A 143 15.75 8.54 3.35
N LYS A 144 15.63 7.52 4.21
CA LYS A 144 15.96 6.13 3.86
C LYS A 144 14.96 5.51 2.89
N LEU A 145 13.71 5.92 2.91
CA LEU A 145 12.70 5.42 1.99
C LEU A 145 12.76 6.09 0.61
N GLY A 146 13.55 7.16 0.46
CA GLY A 146 13.69 7.90 -0.78
C GLY A 146 12.36 8.45 -1.33
N VAL A 147 11.37 8.58 -0.47
CA VAL A 147 10.08 9.22 -0.79
C VAL A 147 10.21 10.70 -0.49
N ALA A 148 9.97 11.47 -1.52
CA ALA A 148 10.01 12.93 -1.43
C ALA A 148 8.93 13.48 -0.49
#